data_4811fb2a858c933d1ff68a436ffdd86f
#
_entry.id   4811fb2a858c933d1ff68a436ffdd86f
#
_cell.length_a   1.000
_cell.length_b   1.000
_cell.length_c   1.000
_cell.angle_alpha   90.00
_cell.angle_beta   90.00
_cell.angle_gamma   90.00
#
_symmetry.space_group_name_H-M   'P 1'
#
loop_
_entity.id
_entity.type
_entity.pdbx_description
1 polymer ?
#
loop_
_entity_poly.entity_id
_entity_poly.type
_entity_poly.pdbx_seq_one_letter_code
_entity_poly.pdbx_strand_id
1 'polypeptide(L)'
;MKVELVPLEILRPHEQILPKKVDQLEKMTHRWNAYTKPLLLDRSTGTILDGHHRYHVAKRLELSCVPCVFIDYLEDDLIELDVWPNCGRDSVTKQEVIDAALSGDLFSPKTSRHRLSDHLPPIAVPLSRLMLPAV
;
A
#
# COMPACT_ATOMS: atom_id res chain seq x y z
N MET A 1 12.01 9.92 -5.59
CA MET A 1 10.81 9.82 -4.72
C MET A 1 11.25 9.81 -3.26
N LYS A 2 10.59 10.63 -2.46
CA LYS A 2 10.92 10.74 -1.04
C LYS A 2 10.17 9.70 -0.23
N VAL A 3 10.87 8.94 0.60
CA VAL A 3 10.27 7.98 1.52
C VAL A 3 10.05 8.65 2.87
N GLU A 4 8.84 8.53 3.40
CA GLU A 4 8.45 9.10 4.68
C GLU A 4 7.88 8.00 5.58
N LEU A 5 8.07 8.10 6.89
CA LEU A 5 7.42 7.21 7.84
C LEU A 5 6.04 7.78 8.16
N VAL A 6 5.01 6.95 7.98
CA VAL A 6 3.62 7.38 8.08
C VAL A 6 2.90 6.54 9.13
N PRO A 7 2.15 7.17 10.06
CA PRO A 7 1.35 6.44 11.03
C PRO A 7 0.32 5.54 10.36
N LEU A 8 0.10 4.33 10.89
CA LEU A 8 -0.84 3.39 10.30
C LEU A 8 -2.27 3.93 10.21
N GLU A 9 -2.68 4.79 11.13
CA GLU A 9 -4.03 5.34 11.17
C GLU A 9 -4.37 6.19 9.96
N ILE A 10 -3.37 6.70 9.25
CA ILE A 10 -3.55 7.54 8.06
C ILE A 10 -3.87 6.69 6.83
N LEU A 11 -3.42 5.45 6.80
CA LEU A 11 -3.56 4.59 5.63
C LEU A 11 -4.98 4.08 5.47
N ARG A 12 -5.48 4.10 4.22
CA ARG A 12 -6.81 3.63 3.86
C ARG A 12 -6.72 2.59 2.76
N PRO A 13 -7.01 1.32 3.05
CA PRO A 13 -7.06 0.30 2.00
C PRO A 13 -8.27 0.51 1.10
N HIS A 14 -8.18 0.10 -0.16
CA HIS A 14 -9.30 0.10 -1.11
C HIS A 14 -9.58 -1.29 -1.67
N GLU A 15 -8.78 -2.26 -1.33
CA GLU A 15 -8.86 -3.62 -1.86
C GLU A 15 -8.58 -4.63 -0.76
N GLN A 16 -9.27 -5.77 -0.83
CA GLN A 16 -9.05 -6.87 0.10
C GLN A 16 -7.76 -7.60 -0.22
N ILE A 17 -7.20 -8.27 0.77
CA ILE A 17 -5.94 -9.00 0.64
C ILE A 17 -6.18 -10.50 0.54
N LEU A 18 -5.13 -11.22 0.13
CA LEU A 18 -5.08 -12.68 0.16
C LEU A 18 -4.34 -13.08 1.43
N PRO A 19 -5.03 -13.72 2.40
CA PRO A 19 -4.40 -14.02 3.70
C PRO A 19 -3.10 -14.83 3.60
N LYS A 20 -3.02 -15.78 2.68
CA LYS A 20 -1.81 -16.59 2.48
C LYS A 20 -0.61 -15.73 2.06
N LYS A 21 -0.85 -14.69 1.25
CA LYS A 21 0.22 -13.77 0.85
C LYS A 21 0.69 -12.92 2.01
N VAL A 22 -0.22 -12.51 2.89
CA VAL A 22 0.15 -11.80 4.11
C VAL A 22 0.99 -12.71 5.01
N ASP A 23 0.60 -13.99 5.18
CA ASP A 23 1.37 -14.96 5.97
C ASP A 23 2.80 -15.11 5.45
N GLN A 24 2.95 -15.27 4.13
CA GLN A 24 4.26 -15.41 3.49
C GLN A 24 5.11 -14.16 3.67
N LEU A 25 4.52 -13.00 3.44
CA LEU A 25 5.22 -11.72 3.55
C LEU A 25 5.61 -11.42 4.99
N GLU A 26 4.78 -11.78 5.96
CA GLU A 26 5.10 -11.63 7.37
C GLU A 26 6.36 -12.43 7.74
N LYS A 27 6.44 -13.69 7.29
CA LYS A 27 7.62 -14.53 7.51
C LYS A 27 8.88 -13.92 6.91
N MET A 28 8.78 -13.42 5.69
CA MET A 28 9.90 -12.77 5.01
C MET A 28 10.33 -11.50 5.74
N THR A 29 9.36 -10.71 6.20
CA THR A 29 9.61 -9.47 6.92
C THR A 29 10.35 -9.74 8.25
N HIS A 30 9.95 -10.77 8.96
CA HIS A 30 10.67 -11.21 10.17
C HIS A 30 12.10 -11.64 9.85
N ARG A 31 12.28 -12.39 8.77
CA ARG A 31 13.61 -12.88 8.35
C ARG A 31 14.54 -11.72 8.02
N TRP A 32 14.03 -10.71 7.30
CA TRP A 32 14.79 -9.49 6.98
C TRP A 32 14.94 -8.57 8.18
N ASN A 33 14.03 -8.66 9.14
CA ASN A 33 13.92 -7.74 10.28
C ASN A 33 13.80 -6.28 9.84
N ALA A 34 13.19 -6.05 8.70
CA ALA A 34 13.09 -4.73 8.06
C ALA A 34 12.02 -4.70 6.98
N TYR A 35 11.55 -3.49 6.68
CA TYR A 35 10.81 -3.22 5.45
C TYR A 35 11.79 -2.87 4.34
N THR A 36 11.68 -3.56 3.22
CA THR A 36 12.62 -3.43 2.08
C THR A 36 12.01 -2.69 0.91
N LYS A 37 10.73 -2.36 0.98
CA LYS A 37 10.02 -1.62 -0.06
C LYS A 37 8.98 -0.71 0.58
N PRO A 38 8.89 0.57 0.16
CA PRO A 38 7.86 1.48 0.69
C PRO A 38 6.48 1.16 0.10
N LEU A 39 5.43 1.56 0.82
CA LEU A 39 4.09 1.59 0.28
C LEU A 39 3.91 2.84 -0.57
N LEU A 40 2.97 2.79 -1.50
CA LEU A 40 2.61 3.94 -2.33
C LEU A 40 1.22 4.43 -1.92
N LEU A 41 1.11 5.71 -1.56
CA LEU A 41 -0.12 6.30 -1.04
C LEU A 41 -0.53 7.52 -1.84
N ASP A 42 -1.85 7.75 -1.90
CA ASP A 42 -2.37 9.04 -2.33
C ASP A 42 -2.20 10.08 -1.21
N ARG A 43 -1.62 11.22 -1.55
CA ARG A 43 -1.31 12.28 -0.59
C ARG A 43 -2.57 12.84 0.09
N SER A 44 -3.64 13.05 -0.68
CA SER A 44 -4.83 13.73 -0.19
C SER A 44 -5.69 12.88 0.74
N THR A 45 -5.72 11.56 0.53
CA THR A 45 -6.65 10.65 1.22
C THR A 45 -6.00 9.58 2.05
N GLY A 46 -4.70 9.32 1.85
CA GLY A 46 -4.02 8.19 2.48
C GLY A 46 -4.35 6.84 1.84
N THR A 47 -5.04 6.84 0.70
CA THR A 47 -5.40 5.62 0.00
C THR A 47 -4.15 4.83 -0.38
N ILE A 48 -4.12 3.55 -0.03
CA ILE A 48 -3.03 2.65 -0.40
C ILE A 48 -3.19 2.30 -1.88
N LEU A 49 -2.20 2.66 -2.69
CA LEU A 49 -2.19 2.35 -4.13
C LEU A 49 -1.40 1.08 -4.40
N ASP A 50 -0.34 0.86 -3.65
CA ASP A 50 0.47 -0.35 -3.68
C ASP A 50 0.95 -0.66 -2.28
N GLY A 51 0.88 -1.93 -1.88
CA GLY A 51 1.37 -2.38 -0.58
C GLY A 51 0.29 -2.79 0.42
N HIS A 52 -0.90 -3.18 -0.02
CA HIS A 52 -1.96 -3.66 0.88
C HIS A 52 -1.50 -4.80 1.78
N HIS A 53 -0.74 -5.76 1.24
CA HIS A 53 -0.24 -6.89 2.03
C HIS A 53 0.78 -6.43 3.07
N ARG A 54 1.65 -5.47 2.72
CA ARG A 54 2.62 -4.88 3.66
C ARG A 54 1.93 -4.10 4.78
N TYR A 55 0.82 -3.43 4.45
CA TYR A 55 -0.01 -2.76 5.46
C TYR A 55 -0.58 -3.77 6.47
N HIS A 56 -1.09 -4.90 5.99
CA HIS A 56 -1.63 -5.93 6.88
C HIS A 56 -0.55 -6.59 7.73
N VAL A 57 0.66 -6.78 7.19
CA VAL A 57 1.81 -7.23 7.97
C VAL A 57 2.10 -6.24 9.10
N ALA A 58 2.10 -4.95 8.80
CA ALA A 58 2.34 -3.91 9.81
C ALA A 58 1.31 -3.97 10.94
N LYS A 59 0.04 -4.20 10.60
CA LYS A 59 -1.02 -4.36 11.61
C LYS A 59 -0.78 -5.58 12.49
N ARG A 60 -0.41 -6.72 11.89
CA ARG A 60 -0.13 -7.95 12.65
C ARG A 60 1.06 -7.80 13.58
N LEU A 61 2.08 -7.06 13.16
CA LEU A 61 3.28 -6.82 13.96
C LEU A 61 3.11 -5.65 14.94
N GLU A 62 1.94 -5.01 14.92
CA GLU A 62 1.63 -3.86 15.78
C GLU A 62 2.64 -2.72 15.62
N LEU A 63 3.05 -2.46 14.37
CA LEU A 63 3.95 -1.35 14.07
C LEU A 63 3.23 -0.01 14.24
N SER A 64 3.97 1.02 14.64
CA SER A 64 3.41 2.37 14.79
C SER A 64 3.34 3.11 13.47
N CYS A 65 4.27 2.83 12.56
CA CYS A 65 4.34 3.49 11.25
C CYS A 65 4.93 2.56 10.19
N VAL A 66 4.82 2.98 8.93
CA VAL A 66 5.39 2.27 7.79
C VAL A 66 6.03 3.25 6.82
N PRO A 67 7.07 2.83 6.08
CA PRO A 67 7.69 3.68 5.08
C PRO A 67 6.80 3.79 3.85
N CYS A 68 6.56 5.01 3.39
CA CYS A 68 5.64 5.30 2.30
C CYS A 68 6.20 6.35 1.36
N VAL A 69 5.73 6.32 0.12
CA VAL A 69 5.91 7.39 -0.86
C VAL A 69 4.52 7.95 -1.17
N PHE A 70 4.39 9.28 -1.13
CA PHE A 70 3.14 9.95 -1.47
C PHE A 70 3.14 10.45 -2.91
N ILE A 71 2.02 10.33 -3.59
CA ILE A 71 1.79 10.95 -4.90
C ILE A 71 0.41 11.61 -4.91
N ASP A 72 0.21 12.53 -5.85
CA ASP A 72 -1.10 13.14 -6.10
C ASP A 72 -1.82 12.26 -7.13
N TYR A 73 -2.49 11.23 -6.66
CA TYR A 73 -2.98 10.11 -7.46
C TYR A 73 -3.85 10.51 -8.65
N LEU A 74 -4.82 11.39 -8.43
CA LEU A 74 -5.77 11.78 -9.47
C LEU A 74 -5.13 12.66 -10.56
N GLU A 75 -4.03 13.32 -10.25
CA GLU A 75 -3.39 14.29 -11.16
C GLU A 75 -2.07 13.78 -11.75
N ASP A 76 -1.46 12.75 -11.17
CA ASP A 76 -0.13 12.28 -11.54
C ASP A 76 -0.21 11.21 -12.64
N ASP A 77 0.35 11.52 -13.82
CA ASP A 77 0.39 10.61 -14.96
C ASP A 77 1.46 9.53 -14.83
N LEU A 78 2.32 9.60 -13.79
CA LEU A 78 3.34 8.57 -13.54
C LEU A 78 2.75 7.24 -13.09
N ILE A 79 1.49 7.25 -12.64
CA ILE A 79 0.81 6.03 -12.21
C ILE A 79 -0.37 5.73 -13.13
N GLU A 80 -0.37 4.52 -13.68
CA GLU A 80 -1.43 4.02 -14.53
C GLU A 80 -2.27 3.02 -13.75
N LEU A 81 -3.57 3.00 -14.03
CA LEU A 81 -4.51 2.09 -13.39
C LEU A 81 -5.16 1.22 -14.45
N ASP A 82 -5.17 -0.08 -14.22
CA ASP A 82 -5.80 -1.08 -15.05
C ASP A 82 -6.50 -2.11 -14.15
N VAL A 83 -7.14 -3.10 -14.74
CA VAL A 83 -7.74 -4.20 -14.01
C VAL A 83 -6.96 -5.48 -14.25
N TRP A 84 -6.95 -6.35 -13.24
CA TRP A 84 -6.36 -7.67 -13.40
C TRP A 84 -7.28 -8.54 -14.27
N PRO A 85 -6.71 -9.41 -15.12
CA PRO A 85 -7.50 -10.38 -15.88
C PRO A 85 -8.39 -11.20 -14.94
N ASN A 86 -9.62 -11.46 -15.39
CA ASN A 86 -10.59 -12.29 -14.67
C ASN A 86 -11.05 -11.74 -13.31
N CYS A 87 -10.92 -10.42 -13.10
CA CYS A 87 -11.40 -9.80 -11.85
C CYS A 87 -12.90 -9.54 -11.85
N GLY A 88 -13.59 -9.78 -12.97
CA GLY A 88 -15.03 -9.54 -13.11
C GLY A 88 -15.39 -8.11 -13.53
N ARG A 89 -14.41 -7.25 -13.78
CA ARG A 89 -14.60 -5.87 -14.24
C ARG A 89 -13.81 -5.63 -15.51
N ASP A 90 -14.38 -4.82 -16.42
CA ASP A 90 -13.70 -4.41 -17.65
C ASP A 90 -12.77 -3.21 -17.43
N SER A 91 -13.09 -2.38 -16.44
CA SER A 91 -12.32 -1.18 -16.13
C SER A 91 -12.53 -0.74 -14.69
N VAL A 92 -11.63 0.10 -14.21
CA VAL A 92 -11.75 0.79 -12.93
C VAL A 92 -11.10 2.17 -13.08
N THR A 93 -11.70 3.18 -12.47
CA THR A 93 -11.17 4.55 -12.50
C THR A 93 -10.44 4.86 -11.21
N LYS A 94 -9.52 5.83 -11.27
CA LYS A 94 -8.83 6.32 -10.08
C LYS A 94 -9.81 6.85 -9.03
N GLN A 95 -10.88 7.52 -9.47
CA GLN A 95 -11.91 8.02 -8.55
C GLN A 95 -12.62 6.87 -7.84
N GLU A 96 -12.91 5.77 -8.54
CA GLU A 96 -13.52 4.59 -7.93
C GLU A 96 -12.62 3.98 -6.85
N VAL A 97 -11.29 3.98 -7.07
CA VAL A 97 -10.33 3.51 -6.07
C VAL A 97 -10.39 4.38 -4.81
N ILE A 98 -10.38 5.70 -4.98
CA ILE A 98 -10.49 6.64 -3.86
C ILE A 98 -11.82 6.44 -3.12
N ASP A 99 -12.92 6.34 -3.85
CA ASP A 99 -14.25 6.17 -3.27
C ASP A 99 -14.35 4.86 -2.47
N ALA A 100 -13.75 3.77 -2.96
CA ALA A 100 -13.70 2.51 -2.24
C ALA A 100 -12.94 2.66 -0.91
N ALA A 101 -11.81 3.35 -0.93
CA ALA A 101 -11.01 3.59 0.27
C ALA A 101 -11.76 4.44 1.29
N LEU A 102 -12.46 5.49 0.84
CA LEU A 102 -13.19 6.40 1.73
C LEU A 102 -14.47 5.77 2.29
N SER A 103 -15.15 4.94 1.51
CA SER A 103 -16.40 4.29 1.94
C SER A 103 -16.17 3.05 2.80
N GLY A 104 -15.02 2.42 2.66
CA GLY A 104 -14.75 1.12 3.30
C GLY A 104 -15.32 -0.08 2.54
N ASP A 105 -15.96 0.15 1.39
CA ASP A 105 -16.44 -0.92 0.50
C ASP A 105 -15.30 -1.35 -0.42
N LEU A 106 -14.47 -2.27 0.06
CA LEU A 106 -13.24 -2.65 -0.61
C LEU A 106 -13.51 -3.54 -1.84
N PHE A 107 -12.70 -3.36 -2.88
CA PHE A 107 -12.69 -4.28 -4.01
C PHE A 107 -12.20 -5.67 -3.57
N SER A 108 -12.59 -6.68 -4.31
CA SER A 108 -12.07 -8.05 -4.16
C SER A 108 -10.55 -8.05 -4.42
N PRO A 109 -9.81 -9.05 -3.89
CA PRO A 109 -8.37 -9.13 -4.15
C PRO A 109 -8.09 -9.19 -5.65
N LYS A 110 -7.02 -8.52 -6.07
CA LYS A 110 -6.57 -8.46 -7.48
C LYS A 110 -7.63 -7.90 -8.43
N THR A 111 -8.27 -6.81 -8.05
CA THR A 111 -9.17 -6.06 -8.92
C THR A 111 -8.42 -4.94 -9.64
N SER A 112 -7.78 -4.05 -8.90
CA SER A 112 -7.03 -2.92 -9.46
C SER A 112 -5.56 -3.28 -9.61
N ARG A 113 -4.97 -2.87 -10.74
CA ARG A 113 -3.54 -3.06 -11.00
C ARG A 113 -2.92 -1.71 -11.27
N HIS A 114 -2.07 -1.27 -10.37
CA HIS A 114 -1.35 -0.02 -10.50
C HIS A 114 0.04 -0.24 -11.08
N ARG A 115 0.41 0.58 -12.05
CA ARG A 115 1.74 0.58 -12.66
C ARG A 115 2.35 1.95 -12.51
N LEU A 116 3.49 2.01 -11.84
CA LEU A 116 4.25 3.23 -11.71
C LEU A 116 5.30 3.27 -12.81
N SER A 117 5.39 4.37 -13.57
CA SER A 117 6.37 4.50 -14.65
C SER A 117 7.80 4.66 -14.12
N ASP A 118 7.95 5.02 -12.87
CA ASP A 118 9.22 5.04 -12.17
C ASP A 118 9.26 3.90 -11.14
N HIS A 119 10.42 3.61 -10.58
CA HIS A 119 10.57 2.56 -9.56
C HIS A 119 10.53 3.15 -8.16
N LEU A 120 9.84 2.47 -7.25
CA LEU A 120 9.94 2.80 -5.84
C LEU A 120 11.37 2.50 -5.37
N PRO A 121 11.99 3.39 -4.57
CA PRO A 121 13.36 3.18 -4.13
C PRO A 121 13.47 1.95 -3.22
N PRO A 122 14.53 1.13 -3.36
CA PRO A 122 14.80 0.07 -2.40
C PRO A 122 15.18 0.71 -1.06
N ILE A 123 14.71 0.13 0.03
CA ILE A 123 14.95 0.63 1.38
C ILE A 123 15.35 -0.52 2.30
N ALA A 124 15.80 -0.17 3.50
CA ALA A 124 16.02 -1.13 4.59
C ALA A 124 15.71 -0.40 5.90
N VAL A 125 14.43 -0.34 6.24
CA VAL A 125 13.99 0.31 7.48
C VAL A 125 13.74 -0.78 8.53
N PRO A 126 14.54 -0.82 9.62
CA PRO A 126 14.42 -1.89 10.60
C PRO A 126 13.08 -1.85 11.34
N LEU A 127 12.56 -3.01 11.69
CA LEU A 127 11.30 -3.13 12.42
C LEU A 127 11.34 -2.36 13.73
N SER A 128 12.51 -2.32 14.41
CA SER A 128 12.67 -1.55 15.64
C SER A 128 12.35 -0.08 15.47
N ARG A 129 12.69 0.49 14.30
CA ARG A 129 12.34 1.91 14.01
C ARG A 129 10.84 2.08 13.78
N LEU A 130 10.20 1.11 13.15
CA LEU A 130 8.77 1.16 12.82
C LEU A 130 7.87 0.90 14.03
N MET A 131 8.41 0.37 15.11
CA MET A 131 7.71 0.23 16.39
C MET A 131 7.62 1.55 17.16
N LEU A 132 8.42 2.53 16.77
CA LEU A 132 8.41 3.87 17.35
C LEU A 132 7.49 4.80 16.55
N PRO A 133 6.97 5.87 17.16
CA PRO A 133 6.18 6.86 16.43
C PRO A 133 6.92 7.40 15.21
N ALA A 134 6.16 7.84 14.20
CA ALA A 134 6.73 8.38 12.96
C ALA A 134 7.56 9.65 13.22
N VAL A 135 7.22 10.39 14.25
CA VAL A 135 7.91 11.64 14.64
C VAL A 135 8.29 11.56 16.11
#